data_0ff94b1220f2fa475006700aa8b3a402
#
_entry.id   0ff94b1220f2fa475006700aa8b3a402
#
_cell.length_a   1.000
_cell.length_b   1.000
_cell.length_c   1.000
_cell.angle_alpha   90.00
_cell.angle_beta   90.00
_cell.angle_gamma   90.00
#
_symmetry.space_group_name_H-M   'P 1'
#
loop_
_entity.id
_entity.type
_entity.pdbx_description
1 polymer ?
#
loop_
_entity_poly.entity_id
_entity_poly.type
_entity_poly.pdbx_seq_one_letter_code
_entity_poly.pdbx_strand_id
1 'polypeptide(L)'
;AVLASFGMGNMTQGNSIAEALSVTFQVKQTVTGIVLSLLTILVILGGIGTIAKVTEYLVPCMAVFYLFGTGMVIFTHFKNLPAGVVQILWGAFCPEAMTGGAAGMMLAVENGIANSGRMAMRYGVSRGVFSNEAGLGAAGISAAAADTSDAVHQGYISMTGVFIDTIVICSLTGLAIAASGMLGQRDPRGEVLNGTALMIAVFSDTFGRTGEWMLTISIVPVSYTHLT
;
A
#
# COMPACT_ATOMS: atom_id res chain seq x y z
N ALA A 1 15.25 6.68 11.58
CA ALA A 1 14.23 7.75 11.54
C ALA A 1 14.68 8.90 10.62
N VAL A 2 15.76 9.66 10.93
CA VAL A 2 16.17 10.87 10.18
C VAL A 2 16.37 10.60 8.68
N LEU A 3 17.07 9.54 8.29
CA LEU A 3 17.25 9.21 6.86
C LEU A 3 15.96 8.74 6.19
N ALA A 4 15.05 8.10 6.92
CA ALA A 4 13.77 7.66 6.40
C ALA A 4 12.79 8.84 6.18
N SER A 5 12.83 9.86 7.06
CA SER A 5 12.00 11.06 6.93
C SER A 5 12.42 11.95 5.75
N PHE A 6 13.64 11.79 5.22
CA PHE A 6 14.11 12.56 4.07
C PHE A 6 13.51 12.13 2.73
N GLY A 7 12.56 11.22 2.67
CA GLY A 7 11.83 11.01 1.44
C GLY A 7 11.21 9.65 1.18
N MET A 8 11.59 8.57 1.86
CA MET A 8 11.11 7.24 1.48
C MET A 8 9.61 7.04 1.80
N GLY A 9 9.14 7.50 2.96
CA GLY A 9 7.73 7.39 3.35
C GLY A 9 6.85 8.36 2.55
N ASN A 10 7.15 9.63 2.64
CA ASN A 10 6.31 10.71 2.11
C ASN A 10 6.23 10.72 0.58
N MET A 11 7.35 10.48 -0.12
CA MET A 11 7.37 10.50 -1.59
C MET A 11 6.51 9.39 -2.19
N THR A 12 6.54 8.18 -1.62
CA THR A 12 5.73 7.06 -2.12
C THR A 12 4.24 7.32 -1.93
N GLN A 13 3.84 7.86 -0.78
CA GLN A 13 2.45 8.17 -0.49
C GLN A 13 1.93 9.34 -1.33
N GLY A 14 2.70 10.40 -1.44
CA GLY A 14 2.36 11.53 -2.32
C GLY A 14 2.22 11.11 -3.78
N ASN A 15 3.08 10.21 -4.25
CA ASN A 15 2.98 9.65 -5.59
C ASN A 15 1.71 8.80 -5.77
N SER A 16 1.35 7.96 -4.79
CA SER A 16 0.14 7.13 -4.84
C SER A 16 -1.14 7.96 -4.93
N ILE A 17 -1.21 9.07 -4.16
CA ILE A 17 -2.34 10.02 -4.27
C ILE A 17 -2.37 10.69 -5.65
N ALA A 18 -1.21 11.16 -6.11
CA ALA A 18 -1.10 11.85 -7.39
C ALA A 18 -1.47 10.93 -8.56
N GLU A 19 -1.06 9.66 -8.50
CA GLU A 19 -1.42 8.63 -9.47
C GLU A 19 -2.92 8.34 -9.43
N ALA A 20 -3.51 8.11 -8.24
CA ALA A 20 -4.94 7.84 -8.09
C ALA A 20 -5.80 8.97 -8.66
N LEU A 21 -5.50 10.22 -8.31
CA LEU A 21 -6.23 11.39 -8.80
C LEU A 21 -6.00 11.62 -10.31
N SER A 22 -4.81 11.31 -10.81
CA SER A 22 -4.50 11.42 -12.24
C SER A 22 -5.28 10.39 -13.07
N VAL A 23 -5.35 9.14 -12.61
CA VAL A 23 -6.04 8.05 -13.31
C VAL A 23 -7.56 8.26 -13.25
N THR A 24 -8.12 8.59 -12.08
CA THR A 24 -9.58 8.66 -11.88
C THR A 24 -10.19 9.98 -12.35
N PHE A 25 -9.52 11.10 -12.05
CA PHE A 25 -10.06 12.46 -12.31
C PHE A 25 -9.28 13.25 -13.35
N GLN A 26 -8.23 12.68 -13.92
CA GLN A 26 -7.32 13.33 -14.89
C GLN A 26 -6.69 14.63 -14.36
N VAL A 27 -6.51 14.73 -13.05
CA VAL A 27 -5.83 15.86 -12.41
C VAL A 27 -4.33 15.76 -12.65
N LYS A 28 -3.71 16.87 -13.07
CA LYS A 28 -2.25 16.89 -13.25
C LYS A 28 -1.54 16.63 -11.92
N GLN A 29 -0.58 15.72 -11.92
CA GLN A 29 0.19 15.33 -10.72
C GLN A 29 0.83 16.53 -10.00
N THR A 30 1.27 17.54 -10.76
CA THR A 30 1.84 18.78 -10.19
C THR A 30 0.81 19.55 -9.35
N VAL A 31 -0.45 19.63 -9.80
CA VAL A 31 -1.53 20.29 -9.06
C VAL A 31 -1.81 19.53 -7.76
N THR A 32 -1.92 18.22 -7.84
CA THR A 32 -2.09 17.36 -6.67
C THR A 32 -0.94 17.54 -5.67
N GLY A 33 0.31 17.56 -6.13
CA GLY A 33 1.48 17.76 -5.29
C GLY A 33 1.45 19.10 -4.54
N ILE A 34 1.08 20.20 -5.22
CA ILE A 34 0.97 21.52 -4.58
C ILE A 34 -0.15 21.51 -3.52
N VAL A 35 -1.32 20.99 -3.83
CA VAL A 35 -2.46 20.93 -2.89
C VAL A 35 -2.09 20.07 -1.66
N LEU A 36 -1.51 18.90 -1.88
CA LEU A 36 -1.07 18.03 -0.79
C LEU A 36 -0.03 18.70 0.10
N SER A 37 0.96 19.37 -0.50
CA SER A 37 1.99 20.08 0.27
C SER A 37 1.38 21.18 1.14
N LEU A 38 0.43 21.96 0.63
CA LEU A 38 -0.26 22.99 1.40
C LEU A 38 -1.08 22.38 2.56
N LEU A 39 -1.84 21.31 2.30
CA LEU A 39 -2.62 20.63 3.33
C LEU A 39 -1.72 20.02 4.41
N THR A 40 -0.62 19.38 4.00
CA THR A 40 0.36 18.80 4.93
C THR A 40 0.99 19.88 5.81
N ILE A 41 1.38 21.00 5.24
CA ILE A 41 1.93 22.14 6.00
C ILE A 41 0.90 22.64 7.04
N LEU A 42 -0.37 22.81 6.66
CA LEU A 42 -1.42 23.26 7.58
C LEU A 42 -1.59 22.30 8.78
N VAL A 43 -1.56 20.99 8.54
CA VAL A 43 -1.69 20.01 9.63
C VAL A 43 -0.45 19.98 10.51
N ILE A 44 0.75 20.02 9.91
CA ILE A 44 2.01 20.01 10.66
C ILE A 44 2.16 21.26 11.52
N LEU A 45 1.76 22.44 11.03
CA LEU A 45 1.77 23.68 11.81
C LEU A 45 0.88 23.61 13.06
N GLY A 46 -0.17 22.78 13.04
CA GLY A 46 -1.01 22.49 14.19
C GLY A 46 -0.37 21.59 15.26
N GLY A 47 0.82 21.04 14.97
CA GLY A 47 1.56 20.17 15.87
C GLY A 47 0.98 18.75 15.99
N ILE A 48 1.65 17.93 16.80
CA ILE A 48 1.36 16.49 16.95
C ILE A 48 -0.07 16.21 17.41
N GLY A 49 -0.66 17.07 18.23
CA GLY A 49 -2.04 16.94 18.69
C GLY A 49 -3.07 17.14 17.58
N THR A 50 -2.79 17.98 16.58
CA THR A 50 -3.66 18.17 15.42
C THR A 50 -3.55 16.98 14.48
N ILE A 51 -2.33 16.48 14.26
CA ILE A 51 -2.08 15.27 13.47
C ILE A 51 -2.85 14.10 14.07
N ALA A 52 -2.72 13.86 15.38
CA ALA A 52 -3.42 12.77 16.08
C ALA A 52 -4.95 12.85 15.91
N LYS A 53 -5.55 14.03 16.09
CA LYS A 53 -7.00 14.22 15.90
C LYS A 53 -7.47 13.95 14.48
N VAL A 54 -6.73 14.42 13.48
CA VAL A 54 -7.09 14.16 12.07
C VAL A 54 -7.02 12.67 11.77
N THR A 55 -5.97 12.01 12.23
CA THR A 55 -5.74 10.58 12.00
C THR A 55 -6.78 9.71 12.71
N GLU A 56 -7.16 10.07 13.94
CA GLU A 56 -8.14 9.34 14.76
C GLU A 56 -9.49 9.12 14.04
N TYR A 57 -9.97 10.11 13.30
CA TYR A 57 -11.23 10.02 12.55
C TYR A 57 -11.03 9.48 11.14
N LEU A 58 -9.97 9.89 10.49
CA LEU A 58 -9.74 9.59 9.07
C LEU A 58 -9.40 8.11 8.86
N VAL A 59 -8.53 7.52 9.71
CA VAL A 59 -8.06 6.14 9.57
C VAL A 59 -9.17 5.10 9.71
N PRO A 60 -10.01 5.10 10.75
CA PRO A 60 -11.08 4.11 10.86
C PRO A 60 -12.10 4.23 9.72
N CYS A 61 -12.47 5.45 9.34
CA CYS A 61 -13.43 5.68 8.26
C CYS A 61 -12.92 5.09 6.94
N MET A 62 -11.68 5.40 6.57
CA MET A 62 -11.09 4.86 5.34
C MET A 62 -10.90 3.35 5.39
N ALA A 63 -10.48 2.79 6.55
CA ALA A 63 -10.27 1.35 6.71
C ALA A 63 -11.57 0.59 6.49
N VAL A 64 -12.67 1.02 7.11
CA VAL A 64 -13.99 0.41 6.91
C VAL A 64 -14.42 0.51 5.45
N PHE A 65 -14.24 1.66 4.82
CA PHE A 65 -14.62 1.87 3.43
C PHE A 65 -13.81 1.00 2.47
N TYR A 66 -12.50 0.92 2.70
CA TYR A 66 -11.59 0.06 1.92
C TYR A 66 -11.90 -1.42 2.10
N LEU A 67 -12.09 -1.88 3.34
CA LEU A 67 -12.43 -3.27 3.65
C LEU A 67 -13.77 -3.67 3.03
N PHE A 68 -14.76 -2.78 3.09
CA PHE A 68 -16.05 -3.02 2.45
C PHE A 68 -15.90 -3.15 0.92
N GLY A 69 -15.23 -2.21 0.27
CA GLY A 69 -14.99 -2.26 -1.16
C GLY A 69 -14.22 -3.50 -1.61
N THR A 70 -13.13 -3.81 -0.91
CA THR A 70 -12.31 -5.00 -1.20
C THR A 70 -13.07 -6.30 -0.93
N GLY A 71 -13.85 -6.36 0.15
CA GLY A 71 -14.74 -7.48 0.45
C GLY A 71 -15.78 -7.71 -0.63
N MET A 72 -16.36 -6.66 -1.19
CA MET A 72 -17.28 -6.75 -2.31
C MET A 72 -16.61 -7.23 -3.60
N VAL A 73 -15.37 -6.80 -3.89
CA VAL A 73 -14.59 -7.34 -5.01
C VAL A 73 -14.41 -8.86 -4.86
N ILE A 74 -14.02 -9.33 -3.68
CA ILE A 74 -13.85 -10.75 -3.39
C ILE A 74 -15.19 -11.49 -3.53
N PHE A 75 -16.27 -10.90 -3.05
CA PHE A 75 -17.59 -11.51 -3.13
C PHE A 75 -18.07 -11.68 -4.58
N THR A 76 -17.88 -10.67 -5.42
CA THR A 76 -18.24 -10.74 -6.85
C THR A 76 -17.40 -11.77 -7.62
N HIS A 77 -16.13 -11.91 -7.25
CA HIS A 77 -15.21 -12.87 -7.87
C HIS A 77 -15.02 -14.16 -7.04
N PHE A 78 -15.98 -14.49 -6.18
CA PHE A 78 -15.87 -15.62 -5.24
C PHE A 78 -15.56 -16.96 -5.93
N LYS A 79 -16.08 -17.18 -7.13
CA LYS A 79 -15.81 -18.40 -7.91
C LYS A 79 -14.33 -18.55 -8.28
N ASN A 80 -13.62 -17.45 -8.46
CA ASN A 80 -12.20 -17.41 -8.82
C ASN A 80 -11.28 -17.44 -7.59
N LEU A 81 -11.83 -17.28 -6.39
CA LEU A 81 -11.06 -17.20 -5.16
C LEU A 81 -10.14 -18.41 -4.92
N PRO A 82 -10.60 -19.68 -5.11
CA PRO A 82 -9.71 -20.85 -4.96
C PRO A 82 -8.53 -20.80 -5.93
N ALA A 83 -8.78 -20.43 -7.19
CA ALA A 83 -7.73 -20.29 -8.20
C ALA A 83 -6.74 -19.16 -7.83
N GLY A 84 -7.25 -18.04 -7.32
CA GLY A 84 -6.43 -16.93 -6.83
C GLY A 84 -5.53 -17.34 -5.66
N VAL A 85 -6.06 -18.09 -4.69
CA VAL A 85 -5.26 -18.62 -3.57
C VAL A 85 -4.16 -19.56 -4.08
N VAL A 86 -4.49 -20.48 -4.97
CA VAL A 86 -3.50 -21.39 -5.59
C VAL A 86 -2.44 -20.59 -6.34
N GLN A 87 -2.82 -19.54 -7.08
CA GLN A 87 -1.87 -18.67 -7.79
C GLN A 87 -0.91 -17.97 -6.84
N ILE A 88 -1.40 -17.44 -5.69
CA ILE A 88 -0.55 -16.83 -4.67
C ILE A 88 0.43 -17.86 -4.09
N LEU A 89 -0.07 -19.02 -3.68
CA LEU A 89 0.76 -20.07 -3.10
C LEU A 89 1.78 -20.60 -4.10
N TRP A 90 1.33 -20.90 -5.33
CA TRP A 90 2.22 -21.37 -6.39
C TRP A 90 3.28 -20.32 -6.70
N GLY A 91 2.90 -19.04 -6.85
CA GLY A 91 3.83 -17.95 -7.09
C GLY A 91 4.85 -17.73 -5.95
N ALA A 92 4.47 -18.07 -4.71
CA ALA A 92 5.38 -17.97 -3.55
C ALA A 92 6.38 -19.13 -3.47
N PHE A 93 5.97 -20.35 -3.88
CA PHE A 93 6.76 -21.57 -3.73
C PHE A 93 7.27 -22.16 -5.05
N CYS A 94 7.02 -21.50 -6.19
CA CYS A 94 7.56 -21.97 -7.46
C CYS A 94 9.09 -21.82 -7.51
N PRO A 95 9.80 -22.67 -8.26
CA PRO A 95 11.26 -22.62 -8.37
C PRO A 95 11.78 -21.26 -8.83
N GLU A 96 11.06 -20.58 -9.71
CA GLU A 96 11.40 -19.24 -10.21
C GLU A 96 11.34 -18.18 -9.10
N ALA A 97 10.38 -18.26 -8.20
CA ALA A 97 10.29 -17.36 -7.04
C ALA A 97 11.37 -17.66 -6.01
N MET A 98 11.67 -18.95 -5.77
CA MET A 98 12.75 -19.38 -4.88
C MET A 98 14.12 -19.01 -5.43
N THR A 99 14.35 -19.18 -6.72
CA THR A 99 15.60 -18.79 -7.40
C THR A 99 15.68 -17.27 -7.55
N GLY A 100 14.56 -16.57 -7.72
CA GLY A 100 14.46 -15.11 -7.67
C GLY A 100 14.85 -14.52 -6.30
N GLY A 101 14.56 -15.23 -5.21
CA GLY A 101 14.91 -14.81 -3.85
C GLY A 101 16.38 -15.04 -3.49
N ALA A 102 16.80 -16.29 -3.32
CA ALA A 102 18.12 -16.63 -2.75
C ALA A 102 19.20 -16.96 -3.80
N ALA A 103 18.86 -17.75 -4.82
CA ALA A 103 19.82 -18.14 -5.85
C ALA A 103 19.88 -17.18 -7.04
N GLY A 104 18.79 -16.45 -7.32
CA GLY A 104 18.76 -15.39 -8.32
C GLY A 104 19.79 -14.29 -8.04
N MET A 105 20.16 -14.12 -6.77
CA MET A 105 21.21 -13.17 -6.38
C MET A 105 22.62 -13.65 -6.77
N MET A 106 22.87 -14.96 -6.82
CA MET A 106 24.18 -15.51 -7.19
C MET A 106 24.34 -15.82 -8.69
N LEU A 107 23.29 -16.38 -9.31
CA LEU A 107 23.33 -16.76 -10.73
C LEU A 107 23.03 -15.62 -11.70
N ALA A 108 22.37 -14.60 -11.20
CA ALA A 108 21.95 -13.44 -11.98
C ALA A 108 23.10 -12.46 -12.31
N VAL A 109 24.25 -12.59 -11.66
CA VAL A 109 25.43 -11.76 -11.94
C VAL A 109 26.05 -12.12 -13.29
N GLU A 110 25.90 -13.36 -13.75
CA GLU A 110 26.62 -13.88 -14.92
C GLU A 110 25.81 -13.78 -16.24
N ASN A 111 24.50 -13.71 -16.23
CA ASN A 111 23.67 -13.88 -17.45
C ASN A 111 22.62 -12.79 -17.73
N GLY A 112 22.73 -11.58 -17.20
CA GLY A 112 21.78 -10.49 -17.51
C GLY A 112 20.36 -10.68 -16.89
N ILE A 113 20.03 -11.86 -16.37
CA ILE A 113 18.82 -12.18 -15.61
C ILE A 113 18.91 -11.62 -14.17
N ALA A 114 20.11 -11.19 -13.80
CA ALA A 114 20.49 -10.56 -12.53
C ALA A 114 19.53 -9.47 -12.07
N ASN A 115 18.99 -8.70 -12.99
CA ASN A 115 18.13 -7.58 -12.63
C ASN A 115 16.77 -8.01 -12.12
N SER A 116 16.16 -9.07 -12.63
CA SER A 116 14.80 -9.47 -12.25
C SER A 116 14.72 -10.03 -10.83
N GLY A 117 15.62 -10.93 -10.43
CA GLY A 117 15.65 -11.50 -9.08
C GLY A 117 16.06 -10.46 -8.02
N ARG A 118 17.07 -9.64 -8.31
CA ARG A 118 17.46 -8.52 -7.44
C ARG A 118 16.35 -7.49 -7.28
N MET A 119 15.62 -7.20 -8.36
CA MET A 119 14.47 -6.31 -8.31
C MET A 119 13.33 -6.92 -7.51
N ALA A 120 12.95 -8.19 -7.72
CA ALA A 120 11.91 -8.85 -6.96
C ALA A 120 12.22 -8.87 -5.45
N MET A 121 13.45 -9.25 -5.07
CA MET A 121 13.89 -9.19 -3.68
C MET A 121 13.89 -7.76 -3.12
N ARG A 122 14.43 -6.80 -3.86
CA ARG A 122 14.45 -5.40 -3.46
C ARG A 122 13.04 -4.86 -3.24
N TYR A 123 12.12 -5.12 -4.17
CA TYR A 123 10.74 -4.67 -4.05
C TYR A 123 9.99 -5.40 -2.94
N GLY A 124 10.16 -6.71 -2.79
CA GLY A 124 9.52 -7.48 -1.74
C GLY A 124 9.95 -7.04 -0.35
N VAL A 125 11.26 -6.94 -0.10
CA VAL A 125 11.81 -6.46 1.18
C VAL A 125 11.39 -5.02 1.44
N SER A 126 11.51 -4.13 0.44
CA SER A 126 11.15 -2.73 0.63
C SER A 126 9.66 -2.53 0.95
N ARG A 127 8.77 -3.33 0.34
CA ARG A 127 7.33 -3.26 0.62
C ARG A 127 6.99 -3.78 2.01
N GLY A 128 7.56 -4.90 2.44
CA GLY A 128 7.36 -5.45 3.78
C GLY A 128 7.89 -4.53 4.89
N VAL A 129 9.09 -3.98 4.71
CA VAL A 129 9.67 -3.01 5.65
C VAL A 129 8.84 -1.73 5.70
N PHE A 130 8.36 -1.26 4.55
CA PHE A 130 7.61 -0.01 4.44
C PHE A 130 6.23 -0.10 5.07
N SER A 131 5.46 -1.15 4.79
CA SER A 131 4.09 -1.32 5.32
C SER A 131 4.05 -1.41 6.84
N ASN A 132 5.03 -2.09 7.45
CA ASN A 132 5.10 -2.27 8.90
C ASN A 132 6.03 -1.27 9.61
N GLU A 133 6.57 -0.30 8.87
CA GLU A 133 7.58 0.65 9.37
C GLU A 133 8.78 -0.03 10.07
N ALA A 134 9.05 -1.29 9.72
CA ALA A 134 10.02 -2.15 10.39
C ALA A 134 11.44 -1.62 10.25
N GLY A 135 12.08 -1.27 11.37
CA GLY A 135 13.45 -0.76 11.40
C GLY A 135 13.62 0.69 10.94
N LEU A 136 12.56 1.38 10.51
CA LEU A 136 12.62 2.79 10.07
C LEU A 136 12.72 3.77 11.25
N GLY A 137 12.30 3.33 12.45
CA GLY A 137 12.30 4.17 13.65
C GLY A 137 11.17 5.19 13.70
N ALA A 138 10.23 5.16 12.75
CA ALA A 138 9.07 6.05 12.71
C ALA A 138 8.06 5.68 13.79
N ALA A 139 7.86 4.40 14.08
CA ALA A 139 6.95 3.91 15.12
C ALA A 139 7.22 4.49 16.51
N GLY A 140 8.48 4.84 16.83
CA GLY A 140 8.83 5.51 18.08
C GLY A 140 8.33 6.95 18.16
N ILE A 141 8.17 7.62 17.01
CA ILE A 141 7.65 9.00 16.96
C ILE A 141 6.15 8.99 17.19
N SER A 142 5.41 8.10 16.55
CA SER A 142 3.97 7.96 16.76
C SER A 142 3.64 7.47 18.18
N ALA A 143 4.45 6.54 18.73
CA ALA A 143 4.32 6.08 20.11
C ALA A 143 4.56 7.19 21.15
N ALA A 144 5.37 8.19 20.82
CA ALA A 144 5.60 9.34 21.72
C ALA A 144 4.36 10.22 21.90
N ALA A 145 3.39 10.14 20.98
CA ALA A 145 2.11 10.85 21.09
C ALA A 145 1.04 10.06 21.85
N ALA A 146 1.33 8.80 22.22
CA ALA A 146 0.37 7.94 22.91
C ALA A 146 0.13 8.40 24.35
N ASP A 147 -1.14 8.46 24.73
CA ASP A 147 -1.56 8.76 26.11
C ASP A 147 -1.56 7.47 26.95
N THR A 148 -0.37 6.95 27.22
CA THR A 148 -0.17 5.77 28.06
C THR A 148 1.14 5.87 28.84
N SER A 149 1.10 5.48 30.11
CA SER A 149 2.29 5.39 30.97
C SER A 149 2.92 3.98 30.95
N ASP A 150 2.25 3.01 30.31
CA ASP A 150 2.69 1.62 30.29
C ASP A 150 3.23 1.23 28.91
N ALA A 151 4.52 0.92 28.88
CA ALA A 151 5.21 0.50 27.65
C ALA A 151 4.63 -0.83 27.09
N VAL A 152 4.16 -1.73 27.95
CA VAL A 152 3.56 -3.00 27.53
C VAL A 152 2.23 -2.75 26.82
N HIS A 153 1.41 -1.86 27.35
CA HIS A 153 0.15 -1.47 26.70
C HIS A 153 0.41 -0.86 25.32
N GLN A 154 1.37 0.04 25.19
CA GLN A 154 1.77 0.59 23.88
C GLN A 154 2.27 -0.50 22.93
N GLY A 155 2.98 -1.51 23.43
CA GLY A 155 3.40 -2.67 22.65
C GLY A 155 2.22 -3.46 22.06
N TYR A 156 1.17 -3.70 22.85
CA TYR A 156 -0.06 -4.36 22.37
C TYR A 156 -0.79 -3.54 21.31
N ILE A 157 -0.88 -2.23 21.47
CA ILE A 157 -1.50 -1.33 20.48
C ILE A 157 -0.74 -1.44 19.15
N SER A 158 0.58 -1.32 19.19
CA SER A 158 1.44 -1.42 17.99
C SER A 158 1.32 -2.79 17.31
N MET A 159 1.32 -3.88 18.09
CA MET A 159 1.14 -5.24 17.57
C MET A 159 -0.22 -5.42 16.89
N THR A 160 -1.28 -4.88 17.47
CA THR A 160 -2.62 -4.93 16.88
C THR A 160 -2.68 -4.18 15.55
N GLY A 161 -2.03 -3.00 15.46
CA GLY A 161 -1.92 -2.24 14.22
C GLY A 161 -1.23 -3.05 13.11
N VAL A 162 -0.08 -3.63 13.40
CA VAL A 162 0.66 -4.49 12.45
C VAL A 162 -0.15 -5.70 12.02
N PHE A 163 -0.87 -6.34 12.95
CA PHE A 163 -1.75 -7.47 12.63
C PHE A 163 -2.87 -7.07 11.67
N ILE A 164 -3.56 -5.97 11.94
CA ILE A 164 -4.64 -5.50 11.07
C ILE A 164 -4.09 -5.14 9.68
N ASP A 165 -2.99 -4.40 9.60
CA ASP A 165 -2.39 -4.01 8.33
C ASP A 165 -1.95 -5.24 7.53
N THR A 166 -1.15 -6.11 8.10
CA THR A 166 -0.52 -7.21 7.37
C THR A 166 -1.47 -8.38 7.15
N ILE A 167 -2.18 -8.84 8.19
CA ILE A 167 -3.00 -10.04 8.08
C ILE A 167 -4.37 -9.73 7.48
N VAL A 168 -4.97 -8.58 7.81
CA VAL A 168 -6.30 -8.27 7.29
C VAL A 168 -6.21 -7.51 5.97
N ILE A 169 -5.62 -6.32 5.97
CA ILE A 169 -5.66 -5.42 4.81
C ILE A 169 -4.83 -5.96 3.64
N CYS A 170 -3.58 -6.35 3.87
CA CYS A 170 -2.71 -6.85 2.81
C CYS A 170 -3.21 -8.19 2.24
N SER A 171 -3.73 -9.10 3.10
CA SER A 171 -4.27 -10.39 2.61
C SER A 171 -5.54 -10.19 1.78
N LEU A 172 -6.47 -9.34 2.22
CA LEU A 172 -7.66 -9.01 1.44
C LEU A 172 -7.31 -8.35 0.11
N THR A 173 -6.36 -7.43 0.11
CA THR A 173 -5.87 -6.79 -1.11
C THR A 173 -5.29 -7.81 -2.09
N GLY A 174 -4.40 -8.68 -1.60
CA GLY A 174 -3.80 -9.74 -2.42
C GLY A 174 -4.82 -10.71 -2.98
N LEU A 175 -5.80 -11.12 -2.17
CA LEU A 175 -6.89 -12.00 -2.60
C LEU A 175 -7.81 -11.33 -3.63
N ALA A 176 -8.14 -10.06 -3.45
CA ALA A 176 -8.95 -9.31 -4.41
C ALA A 176 -8.26 -9.21 -5.77
N ILE A 177 -6.96 -8.89 -5.80
CA ILE A 177 -6.16 -8.83 -7.03
C ILE A 177 -6.10 -10.21 -7.70
N ALA A 178 -5.82 -11.27 -6.93
CA ALA A 178 -5.68 -12.61 -7.48
C ALA A 178 -7.03 -13.18 -8.00
N ALA A 179 -8.14 -12.92 -7.28
CA ALA A 179 -9.46 -13.35 -7.67
C ALA A 179 -10.01 -12.58 -8.88
N SER A 180 -9.65 -11.32 -9.05
CA SER A 180 -10.10 -10.50 -10.19
C SER A 180 -9.48 -10.92 -11.53
N GLY A 181 -8.34 -11.63 -11.53
CA GLY A 181 -7.63 -11.99 -12.75
C GLY A 181 -6.90 -10.84 -13.43
N MET A 182 -6.75 -9.70 -12.75
CA MET A 182 -6.09 -8.49 -13.29
C MET A 182 -4.56 -8.55 -13.26
N LEU A 183 -3.98 -9.60 -12.65
CA LEU A 183 -2.53 -9.78 -12.61
C LEU A 183 -1.94 -9.91 -14.01
N GLY A 184 -0.90 -9.14 -14.29
CA GLY A 184 -0.19 -9.16 -15.57
C GLY A 184 -0.86 -8.36 -16.69
N GLN A 185 -1.98 -7.72 -16.45
CA GLN A 185 -2.60 -6.81 -17.40
C GLN A 185 -1.72 -5.59 -17.65
N ARG A 186 -1.82 -5.04 -18.86
CA ARG A 186 -1.03 -3.90 -19.30
C ARG A 186 -1.90 -2.68 -19.51
N ASP A 187 -1.35 -1.53 -19.25
CA ASP A 187 -1.95 -0.25 -19.56
C ASP A 187 -1.93 0.02 -21.10
N PRO A 188 -2.61 1.06 -21.60
CA PRO A 188 -2.57 1.45 -23.02
C PRO A 188 -1.16 1.80 -23.53
N ARG A 189 -0.19 2.02 -22.63
CA ARG A 189 1.22 2.30 -22.98
C ARG A 189 2.05 1.01 -23.06
N GLY A 190 1.46 -0.16 -22.75
CA GLY A 190 2.12 -1.45 -22.76
C GLY A 190 2.86 -1.81 -21.47
N GLU A 191 2.80 -0.96 -20.44
CA GLU A 191 3.39 -1.24 -19.14
C GLU A 191 2.48 -2.15 -18.31
N VAL A 192 3.09 -3.05 -17.51
CA VAL A 192 2.32 -3.93 -16.62
C VAL A 192 1.73 -3.10 -15.48
N LEU A 193 0.41 -3.20 -15.30
CA LEU A 193 -0.29 -2.54 -14.21
C LEU A 193 0.27 -2.99 -12.87
N ASN A 194 0.57 -2.05 -11.99
CA ASN A 194 1.09 -2.31 -10.66
C ASN A 194 0.59 -1.26 -9.65
N GLY A 195 0.79 -1.53 -8.35
CA GLY A 195 0.47 -0.58 -7.28
C GLY A 195 -0.96 -0.07 -7.33
N THR A 196 -1.10 1.25 -7.25
CA THR A 196 -2.39 1.96 -7.22
C THR A 196 -3.18 1.76 -8.50
N ALA A 197 -2.53 1.83 -9.68
CA ALA A 197 -3.20 1.65 -10.96
C ALA A 197 -3.81 0.25 -11.11
N LEU A 198 -3.14 -0.80 -10.62
CA LEU A 198 -3.68 -2.15 -10.61
C LEU A 198 -4.93 -2.25 -9.73
N MET A 199 -4.91 -1.66 -8.52
CA MET A 199 -6.09 -1.69 -7.64
C MET A 199 -7.25 -0.89 -8.22
N ILE A 200 -6.99 0.24 -8.88
CA ILE A 200 -8.04 1.00 -9.61
C ILE A 200 -8.67 0.13 -10.69
N ALA A 201 -7.86 -0.61 -11.46
CA ALA A 201 -8.36 -1.52 -12.48
C ALA A 201 -9.22 -2.65 -11.89
N VAL A 202 -8.83 -3.24 -10.75
CA VAL A 202 -9.60 -4.26 -10.03
C VAL A 202 -10.98 -3.73 -9.59
N PHE A 203 -11.02 -2.53 -9.02
CA PHE A 203 -12.26 -1.91 -8.61
C PHE A 203 -13.11 -1.45 -9.80
N SER A 204 -12.46 -0.96 -10.86
CA SER A 204 -13.13 -0.57 -12.11
C SER A 204 -13.77 -1.78 -12.81
N ASP A 205 -13.11 -2.93 -12.83
CA ASP A 205 -13.66 -4.18 -13.37
C ASP A 205 -14.92 -4.62 -12.62
N THR A 206 -14.93 -4.47 -11.30
CA THR A 206 -16.05 -4.90 -10.45
C THR A 206 -17.22 -3.93 -10.45
N PHE A 207 -16.96 -2.63 -10.34
CA PHE A 207 -17.96 -1.58 -10.10
C PHE A 207 -18.00 -0.51 -11.20
N GLY A 208 -17.23 -0.67 -12.27
CA GLY A 208 -17.07 0.36 -13.28
C GLY A 208 -16.47 1.65 -12.71
N ARG A 209 -16.89 2.79 -13.24
CA ARG A 209 -16.39 4.11 -12.85
C ARG A 209 -16.62 4.45 -11.36
N THR A 210 -17.65 3.90 -10.75
CA THR A 210 -17.92 4.09 -9.32
C THR A 210 -16.85 3.40 -8.46
N GLY A 211 -16.30 2.27 -8.91
CA GLY A 211 -15.20 1.58 -8.27
C GLY A 211 -13.90 2.40 -8.26
N GLU A 212 -13.58 3.07 -9.36
CA GLU A 212 -12.44 3.98 -9.43
C GLU A 212 -12.56 5.11 -8.38
N TRP A 213 -13.76 5.70 -8.26
CA TRP A 213 -14.00 6.73 -7.26
C TRP A 213 -13.92 6.19 -5.83
N MET A 214 -14.53 5.03 -5.57
CA MET A 214 -14.46 4.38 -4.25
C MET A 214 -13.02 4.16 -3.80
N LEU A 215 -12.20 3.59 -4.67
CA LEU A 215 -10.81 3.33 -4.32
C LEU A 215 -10.02 4.63 -4.15
N THR A 216 -10.17 5.60 -5.05
CA THR A 216 -9.48 6.88 -4.96
C THR A 216 -9.83 7.63 -3.67
N ILE A 217 -11.13 7.65 -3.30
CA ILE A 217 -11.59 8.23 -2.03
C ILE A 217 -11.02 7.48 -0.81
N SER A 218 -10.76 6.17 -0.93
CA SER A 218 -10.11 5.40 0.16
C SER A 218 -8.62 5.69 0.27
N ILE A 219 -7.92 5.74 -0.87
CA ILE A 219 -6.45 5.87 -0.91
C ILE A 219 -5.99 7.26 -0.47
N VAL A 220 -6.71 8.32 -0.85
CA VAL A 220 -6.31 9.69 -0.52
C VAL A 220 -6.16 9.90 0.99
N PRO A 221 -7.12 9.54 1.84
CA PRO A 221 -6.95 9.64 3.30
C PRO A 221 -5.83 8.75 3.85
N VAL A 222 -5.73 7.48 3.38
CA VAL A 222 -4.68 6.53 3.80
C VAL A 222 -3.31 7.14 3.59
N SER A 223 -3.06 7.55 2.36
CA SER A 223 -1.75 8.11 2.00
C SER A 223 -1.51 9.46 2.66
N TYR A 224 -2.56 10.25 2.90
CA TYR A 224 -2.45 11.54 3.57
C TYR A 224 -2.02 11.42 5.04
N THR A 225 -2.55 10.44 5.78
CA THR A 225 -2.16 10.20 7.18
C THR A 225 -0.70 9.77 7.33
N HIS A 226 -0.12 9.15 6.30
CA HIS A 226 1.31 8.83 6.27
C HIS A 226 2.19 10.01 5.85
N LEU A 227 1.62 11.08 5.30
CA LEU A 227 2.34 12.32 4.95
C LEU A 227 2.52 13.24 6.15
N THR A 228 1.61 13.19 7.11
CA THR A 228 1.58 14.04 8.32
C THR A 228 2.18 13.35 9.52
#